data_e11e5ed4a58abb88da495741f086aed5
#
_entry.id   e11e5ed4a58abb88da495741f086aed5
#
_cell.length_a   1.000
_cell.length_b   1.000
_cell.length_c   1.000
_cell.angle_alpha   90.00
_cell.angle_beta   90.00
_cell.angle_gamma   90.00
#
_symmetry.space_group_name_H-M   'P 1'
#
loop_
_entity.id
_entity.type
_entity.pdbx_description
1 polymer ?
#
loop_
_entity_poly.entity_id
_entity_poly.type
_entity_poly.pdbx_seq_one_letter_code
_entity_poly.pdbx_strand_id
1 'polypeptide(L)'
;MKRWLWMMVLAVLLCGCKAEETLETVSDEWMVPAMAQPREISVRLPENTVLPVMEQDGRRLYMGQDYEIMVETLASGDLNDTIRTISGFEKEQLTILETNQADTDRYDFVWTTTGEQGHRLGRAVVLDDGNYHYCMTVLRDAEESLVVWQDVFASFALL
;
A
#
# COMPACT_ATOMS: atom_id res chain seq x y z
N MET A 1 -84.12 1.90 -9.25
CA MET A 1 -83.08 1.43 -8.25
C MET A 1 -81.88 0.67 -8.86
N LYS A 2 -82.02 0.01 -9.99
CA LYS A 2 -80.89 -0.71 -10.63
C LYS A 2 -79.76 0.17 -11.22
N ARG A 3 -80.07 1.38 -11.61
CA ARG A 3 -79.10 2.28 -12.29
C ARG A 3 -78.13 2.92 -11.28
N TRP A 4 -78.46 3.06 -10.02
CA TRP A 4 -77.63 3.60 -8.98
C TRP A 4 -76.58 2.58 -8.47
N LEU A 5 -76.94 1.31 -8.52
CA LEU A 5 -76.01 0.24 -8.13
C LEU A 5 -74.82 0.14 -9.09
N TRP A 6 -75.04 0.40 -10.36
CA TRP A 6 -74.02 0.40 -11.40
C TRP A 6 -73.04 1.57 -11.24
N MET A 7 -73.55 2.74 -10.81
CA MET A 7 -72.70 3.86 -10.57
C MET A 7 -71.78 3.68 -9.33
N MET A 8 -72.27 3.00 -8.29
CA MET A 8 -71.42 2.69 -7.12
C MET A 8 -70.36 1.67 -7.46
N VAL A 9 -70.64 0.67 -8.28
CA VAL A 9 -69.66 -0.32 -8.71
C VAL A 9 -68.56 0.32 -9.58
N LEU A 10 -68.93 1.30 -10.43
CA LEU A 10 -67.97 2.00 -11.27
C LEU A 10 -67.04 2.93 -10.45
N ALA A 11 -67.59 3.52 -9.35
CA ALA A 11 -66.82 4.38 -8.47
C ALA A 11 -65.77 3.57 -7.63
N VAL A 12 -66.10 2.33 -7.28
CA VAL A 12 -65.17 1.45 -6.56
C VAL A 12 -64.04 0.93 -7.44
N LEU A 13 -64.30 0.79 -8.77
CA LEU A 13 -63.27 0.37 -9.71
C LEU A 13 -62.28 1.48 -10.11
N LEU A 14 -62.58 2.74 -9.82
CA LEU A 14 -61.68 3.88 -10.04
C LEU A 14 -60.84 4.22 -8.83
N CYS A 15 -61.08 3.62 -7.65
CA CYS A 15 -60.19 3.61 -6.53
C CYS A 15 -59.13 2.49 -6.65
N GLY A 16 -58.81 2.07 -7.89
CA GLY A 16 -57.69 1.21 -8.15
C GLY A 16 -56.41 1.91 -7.76
N CYS A 17 -55.76 1.33 -6.78
CA CYS A 17 -54.40 1.50 -6.35
C CYS A 17 -53.57 2.39 -7.26
N LYS A 18 -53.35 3.64 -6.84
CA LYS A 18 -52.05 4.21 -7.06
C LYS A 18 -51.10 3.42 -6.14
N ALA A 19 -50.54 2.35 -6.68
CA ALA A 19 -49.25 1.96 -6.27
C ALA A 19 -48.38 3.19 -6.58
N GLU A 20 -48.13 4.03 -5.59
CA GLU A 20 -46.89 4.78 -5.57
C GLU A 20 -45.80 3.71 -5.60
N GLU A 21 -45.35 3.39 -6.82
CA GLU A 21 -43.98 2.97 -6.97
C GLU A 21 -43.17 4.13 -6.39
N THR A 22 -42.93 4.08 -5.08
CA THR A 22 -41.69 4.63 -4.53
C THR A 22 -40.62 3.86 -5.29
N LEU A 23 -40.20 4.41 -6.45
CA LEU A 23 -38.86 4.25 -6.93
C LEU A 23 -38.01 4.67 -5.68
N GLU A 24 -37.67 3.67 -4.86
CA GLU A 24 -36.46 3.79 -4.08
C GLU A 24 -35.42 4.12 -5.15
N THR A 25 -35.12 5.39 -5.25
CA THR A 25 -33.84 5.81 -5.80
C THR A 25 -32.87 5.10 -4.88
N VAL A 26 -32.52 3.86 -5.25
CA VAL A 26 -31.23 3.33 -4.88
C VAL A 26 -30.31 4.37 -5.46
N SER A 27 -29.98 5.36 -4.64
CA SER A 27 -28.78 6.13 -4.85
C SER A 27 -27.71 5.06 -4.81
N ASP A 28 -27.37 4.54 -6.00
CA ASP A 28 -26.06 4.00 -6.26
C ASP A 28 -25.08 5.17 -6.04
N GLU A 29 -25.05 5.69 -4.83
CA GLU A 29 -23.81 6.16 -4.26
C GLU A 29 -22.94 4.91 -4.26
N TRP A 30 -22.34 4.67 -5.39
CA TRP A 30 -21.12 3.94 -5.45
C TRP A 30 -20.24 4.65 -4.43
N MET A 31 -20.29 4.19 -3.18
CA MET A 31 -19.25 4.52 -2.21
C MET A 31 -18.00 3.97 -2.85
N VAL A 32 -17.36 4.81 -3.67
CA VAL A 32 -15.95 4.60 -3.99
C VAL A 32 -15.31 4.50 -2.62
N PRO A 33 -14.82 3.33 -2.22
CA PRO A 33 -14.21 3.18 -0.90
C PRO A 33 -13.23 4.32 -0.79
N ALA A 34 -13.38 5.15 0.25
CA ALA A 34 -12.43 6.23 0.46
C ALA A 34 -11.06 5.56 0.42
N MET A 35 -10.24 5.93 -0.57
CA MET A 35 -8.91 5.33 -0.68
C MET A 35 -8.25 5.54 0.66
N ALA A 36 -7.85 4.44 1.29
CA ALA A 36 -7.15 4.51 2.57
C ALA A 36 -5.98 5.47 2.41
N GLN A 37 -5.81 6.36 3.38
CA GLN A 37 -4.63 7.24 3.36
C GLN A 37 -3.41 6.41 3.76
N PRO A 38 -2.25 6.61 3.14
CA PRO A 38 -1.04 5.91 3.56
C PRO A 38 -0.70 6.25 5.01
N ARG A 39 -0.26 5.25 5.75
CA ARG A 39 0.23 5.40 7.13
C ARG A 39 1.59 6.10 7.15
N GLU A 40 1.91 6.73 8.26
CA GLU A 40 3.23 7.31 8.45
C GLU A 40 4.28 6.24 8.70
N ILE A 41 5.47 6.43 8.13
CA ILE A 41 6.63 5.56 8.28
C ILE A 41 7.51 6.10 9.39
N SER A 42 7.88 5.24 10.33
CA SER A 42 8.93 5.48 11.31
C SER A 42 10.19 4.69 10.94
N VAL A 43 11.34 5.35 10.93
CA VAL A 43 12.64 4.71 10.76
C VAL A 43 13.72 5.47 11.52
N ARG A 44 14.61 4.75 12.20
CA ARG A 44 15.80 5.32 12.82
C ARG A 44 16.96 5.25 11.84
N LEU A 45 17.38 6.40 11.34
CA LEU A 45 18.53 6.50 10.43
C LEU A 45 19.86 6.42 11.22
N PRO A 46 20.96 6.00 10.58
CA PRO A 46 22.31 6.11 11.16
C PRO A 46 22.63 7.56 11.57
N GLU A 47 23.43 7.73 12.62
CA GLU A 47 23.72 9.05 13.23
C GLU A 47 24.29 10.10 12.26
N ASN A 48 25.03 9.67 11.25
CA ASN A 48 25.67 10.56 10.28
C ASN A 48 24.85 10.71 8.97
N THR A 49 23.59 10.29 8.97
CA THR A 49 22.74 10.44 7.80
C THR A 49 22.37 11.89 7.61
N VAL A 50 22.65 12.41 6.43
CA VAL A 50 22.26 13.78 6.04
C VAL A 50 20.74 13.81 5.83
N LEU A 51 20.13 14.99 5.94
CA LEU A 51 18.74 15.23 5.54
C LEU A 51 18.48 14.67 4.15
N PRO A 52 17.21 14.30 3.80
CA PRO A 52 16.94 13.70 2.52
C PRO A 52 17.49 14.58 1.39
N VAL A 53 18.30 13.97 0.52
CA VAL A 53 18.84 14.65 -0.67
C VAL A 53 17.82 14.74 -1.79
N MET A 54 16.77 13.92 -1.71
CA MET A 54 15.61 13.95 -2.59
C MET A 54 14.36 13.61 -1.78
N GLU A 55 13.32 14.42 -1.96
CA GLU A 55 11.99 14.15 -1.43
C GLU A 55 10.97 14.49 -2.53
N GLN A 56 10.31 13.48 -3.07
CA GLN A 56 9.34 13.62 -4.14
C GLN A 56 8.36 12.44 -4.14
N ASP A 57 7.06 12.73 -4.29
CA ASP A 57 6.01 11.74 -4.55
C ASP A 57 6.01 10.52 -3.60
N GLY A 58 6.17 10.77 -2.29
CA GLY A 58 6.22 9.72 -1.28
C GLY A 58 7.55 8.97 -1.22
N ARG A 59 8.58 9.45 -1.91
CA ARG A 59 9.95 8.90 -1.90
C ARG A 59 10.90 9.83 -1.18
N ARG A 60 11.75 9.26 -0.32
CA ARG A 60 12.84 9.97 0.35
C ARG A 60 14.14 9.21 0.17
N LEU A 61 15.13 9.87 -0.38
CA LEU A 61 16.48 9.33 -0.54
C LEU A 61 17.41 10.00 0.46
N TYR A 62 18.07 9.20 1.27
CA TYR A 62 19.11 9.60 2.19
C TYR A 62 20.45 9.02 1.72
N MET A 63 21.51 9.81 1.80
CA MET A 63 22.84 9.38 1.40
C MET A 63 23.80 9.51 2.57
N GLY A 64 24.60 8.49 2.78
CA GLY A 64 25.80 8.51 3.60
C GLY A 64 27.05 8.44 2.74
N GLN A 65 28.20 8.23 3.37
CA GLN A 65 29.47 8.12 2.65
C GLN A 65 29.50 6.85 1.78
N ASP A 66 29.05 5.71 2.33
CA ASP A 66 29.18 4.39 1.72
C ASP A 66 27.82 3.66 1.58
N TYR A 67 26.71 4.40 1.71
CA TYR A 67 25.38 3.85 1.62
C TYR A 67 24.33 4.83 1.07
N GLU A 68 23.27 4.28 0.58
CA GLU A 68 22.03 4.97 0.19
C GLU A 68 20.84 4.30 0.87
N ILE A 69 19.91 5.09 1.42
CA ILE A 69 18.64 4.61 1.98
C ILE A 69 17.52 5.24 1.18
N MET A 70 16.72 4.42 0.54
CA MET A 70 15.46 4.84 -0.08
C MET A 70 14.30 4.42 0.82
N VAL A 71 13.43 5.36 1.15
CA VAL A 71 12.13 5.08 1.81
C VAL A 71 11.04 5.56 0.88
N GLU A 72 10.12 4.68 0.55
CA GLU A 72 9.03 5.01 -0.38
C GLU A 72 7.72 4.33 0.01
N THR A 73 6.61 4.97 -0.38
CA THR A 73 5.26 4.43 -0.26
C THR A 73 4.68 4.27 -1.65
N LEU A 74 4.30 3.05 -2.01
CA LEU A 74 3.71 2.70 -3.29
C LEU A 74 2.27 2.24 -3.06
N ALA A 75 1.36 2.54 -4.00
CA ALA A 75 0.05 1.92 -3.96
C ALA A 75 0.20 0.39 -4.03
N SER A 76 -0.57 -0.35 -3.23
CA SER A 76 -0.54 -1.80 -3.25
C SER A 76 -0.84 -2.33 -4.65
N GLY A 77 -0.07 -3.29 -5.07
CA GLY A 77 -0.15 -3.94 -6.36
C GLY A 77 0.39 -5.37 -6.26
N ASP A 78 0.98 -5.88 -7.33
CA ASP A 78 1.67 -7.16 -7.27
C ASP A 78 2.99 -6.99 -6.49
N LEU A 79 3.11 -7.72 -5.39
CA LEU A 79 4.33 -7.75 -4.56
C LEU A 79 5.56 -8.15 -5.39
N ASN A 80 5.40 -9.03 -6.38
CA ASN A 80 6.50 -9.43 -7.28
C ASN A 80 7.01 -8.24 -8.08
N ASP A 81 6.13 -7.40 -8.57
CA ASP A 81 6.50 -6.17 -9.30
C ASP A 81 7.24 -5.18 -8.39
N THR A 82 6.79 -5.05 -7.14
CA THR A 82 7.48 -4.22 -6.14
C THR A 82 8.87 -4.75 -5.86
N ILE A 83 9.02 -6.05 -5.58
CA ILE A 83 10.32 -6.69 -5.34
C ILE A 83 11.25 -6.52 -6.52
N ARG A 84 10.75 -6.77 -7.74
CA ARG A 84 11.53 -6.59 -8.97
C ARG A 84 11.96 -5.15 -9.19
N THR A 85 11.08 -4.20 -8.92
CA THR A 85 11.41 -2.76 -9.04
C THR A 85 12.52 -2.35 -8.08
N ILE A 86 12.50 -2.86 -6.85
CA ILE A 86 13.48 -2.54 -5.81
C ILE A 86 14.83 -3.21 -6.08
N SER A 87 14.80 -4.52 -6.37
CA SER A 87 16.03 -5.34 -6.40
C SER A 87 16.58 -5.58 -7.80
N GLY A 88 15.73 -5.50 -8.83
CA GLY A 88 16.04 -5.94 -10.18
C GLY A 88 15.93 -7.46 -10.39
N PHE A 89 15.49 -8.22 -9.37
CA PHE A 89 15.36 -9.68 -9.40
C PHE A 89 13.90 -10.10 -9.28
N GLU A 90 13.56 -11.24 -9.87
CA GLU A 90 12.26 -11.90 -9.63
C GLU A 90 12.22 -12.48 -8.22
N LYS A 91 11.04 -12.53 -7.62
CA LYS A 91 10.82 -13.03 -6.24
C LYS A 91 11.41 -14.43 -6.03
N GLU A 92 11.30 -15.30 -7.02
CA GLU A 92 11.79 -16.68 -6.99
C GLU A 92 13.34 -16.77 -6.98
N GLN A 93 14.02 -15.71 -7.35
CA GLN A 93 15.49 -15.63 -7.36
C GLN A 93 16.05 -15.17 -6.00
N LEU A 94 15.19 -14.72 -5.10
CA LEU A 94 15.56 -14.17 -3.80
C LEU A 94 15.17 -15.11 -2.66
N THR A 95 15.94 -15.07 -1.57
CA THR A 95 15.48 -15.63 -0.30
C THR A 95 14.76 -14.53 0.47
N ILE A 96 13.46 -14.71 0.65
CA ILE A 96 12.59 -13.75 1.32
C ILE A 96 12.15 -14.32 2.65
N LEU A 97 12.37 -13.55 3.72
CA LEU A 97 11.80 -13.84 5.04
C LEU A 97 10.48 -13.10 5.15
N GLU A 98 9.41 -13.86 5.22
CA GLU A 98 8.05 -13.35 5.40
C GLU A 98 7.66 -13.46 6.88
N THR A 99 7.11 -12.38 7.44
CA THR A 99 6.62 -12.33 8.81
C THR A 99 5.26 -11.64 8.81
N ASN A 100 4.22 -12.36 9.25
CA ASN A 100 2.88 -11.84 9.33
C ASN A 100 2.66 -11.18 10.70
N GLN A 101 2.18 -9.96 10.68
CA GLN A 101 1.69 -9.22 11.85
C GLN A 101 0.18 -9.02 11.69
N ALA A 102 -0.48 -8.61 12.75
CA ALA A 102 -1.96 -8.60 12.79
C ALA A 102 -2.62 -7.79 11.64
N ASP A 103 -1.96 -6.76 11.14
CA ASP A 103 -2.48 -5.82 10.15
C ASP A 103 -1.47 -5.49 9.02
N THR A 104 -0.35 -6.19 8.98
CA THR A 104 0.74 -5.89 8.05
C THR A 104 1.59 -7.12 7.81
N ASP A 105 1.85 -7.44 6.57
CA ASP A 105 2.81 -8.45 6.18
C ASP A 105 4.17 -7.79 5.94
N ARG A 106 5.22 -8.43 6.40
CA ARG A 106 6.59 -7.94 6.29
C ARG A 106 7.44 -8.89 5.48
N TYR A 107 8.13 -8.38 4.48
CA TYR A 107 9.02 -9.10 3.57
C TYR A 107 10.42 -8.52 3.66
N ASP A 108 11.35 -9.29 4.19
CA ASP A 108 12.78 -8.94 4.27
C ASP A 108 13.57 -9.74 3.22
N PHE A 109 14.39 -9.08 2.39
CA PHE A 109 15.23 -9.76 1.42
C PHE A 109 16.54 -9.01 1.15
N VAL A 110 17.52 -9.75 0.66
CA VAL A 110 18.86 -9.25 0.34
C VAL A 110 19.28 -9.70 -1.04
N TRP A 111 20.10 -8.88 -1.69
CA TRP A 111 20.72 -9.20 -2.98
C TRP A 111 22.09 -8.53 -3.10
N THR A 112 22.83 -8.94 -4.11
CA THR A 112 24.10 -8.28 -4.47
C THR A 112 24.01 -7.73 -5.88
N THR A 113 24.56 -6.55 -6.07
CA THR A 113 24.72 -5.96 -7.41
C THR A 113 26.20 -5.77 -7.69
N THR A 114 26.56 -5.81 -8.99
CA THR A 114 27.89 -5.49 -9.46
C THR A 114 27.76 -4.32 -10.42
N GLY A 115 28.32 -3.19 -10.05
CA GLY A 115 28.34 -1.97 -10.86
C GLY A 115 29.73 -1.44 -11.08
N GLU A 116 29.83 -0.26 -11.67
CA GLU A 116 31.11 0.44 -11.91
C GLU A 116 31.88 0.74 -10.61
N GLN A 117 31.16 0.84 -9.48
CA GLN A 117 31.70 1.12 -8.14
C GLN A 117 32.05 -0.16 -7.35
N GLY A 118 31.99 -1.35 -7.98
CA GLY A 118 32.28 -2.61 -7.30
C GLY A 118 31.03 -3.40 -6.89
N HIS A 119 31.20 -4.25 -5.86
CA HIS A 119 30.12 -5.06 -5.32
C HIS A 119 29.38 -4.31 -4.23
N ARG A 120 28.07 -4.13 -4.40
CA ARG A 120 27.19 -3.55 -3.41
C ARG A 120 26.21 -4.58 -2.89
N LEU A 121 25.92 -4.50 -1.61
CA LEU A 121 24.88 -5.30 -0.96
C LEU A 121 23.60 -4.46 -0.88
N GLY A 122 22.54 -4.98 -1.45
CA GLY A 122 21.19 -4.46 -1.29
C GLY A 122 20.44 -5.24 -0.23
N ARG A 123 19.70 -4.55 0.61
CA ARG A 123 18.70 -5.12 1.51
C ARG A 123 17.45 -4.27 1.46
N ALA A 124 16.29 -4.91 1.43
CA ALA A 124 15.03 -4.20 1.53
C ALA A 124 14.08 -4.87 2.53
N VAL A 125 13.18 -4.04 3.04
CA VAL A 125 11.98 -4.43 3.77
C VAL A 125 10.79 -3.82 3.06
N VAL A 126 9.79 -4.63 2.79
CA VAL A 126 8.47 -4.21 2.33
C VAL A 126 7.47 -4.54 3.42
N LEU A 127 6.70 -3.54 3.85
CA LEU A 127 5.51 -3.72 4.70
C LEU A 127 4.30 -3.55 3.80
N ASP A 128 3.40 -4.54 3.81
CA ASP A 128 2.17 -4.54 3.04
C ASP A 128 0.97 -4.50 4.00
N ASP A 129 0.16 -3.45 3.93
CA ASP A 129 -1.07 -3.30 4.72
C ASP A 129 -2.34 -3.60 3.91
N GLY A 130 -2.16 -4.16 2.70
CA GLY A 130 -3.24 -4.45 1.76
C GLY A 130 -3.68 -3.27 0.89
N ASN A 131 -3.28 -2.04 1.24
CA ASN A 131 -3.57 -0.82 0.46
C ASN A 131 -2.30 -0.20 -0.10
N TYR A 132 -1.18 -0.33 0.62
CA TYR A 132 0.11 0.25 0.26
C TYR A 132 1.25 -0.71 0.57
N HIS A 133 2.28 -0.64 -0.27
CA HIS A 133 3.60 -1.18 0.03
C HIS A 133 4.49 -0.04 0.54
N TYR A 134 4.95 -0.17 1.78
CA TYR A 134 5.92 0.74 2.40
C TYR A 134 7.28 0.07 2.31
N CYS A 135 8.19 0.70 1.59
CA CYS A 135 9.46 0.09 1.24
C CYS A 135 10.61 0.87 1.86
N MET A 136 11.55 0.17 2.46
CA MET A 136 12.84 0.71 2.81
C MET A 136 13.93 -0.14 2.15
N THR A 137 14.73 0.51 1.32
CA THR A 137 15.84 -0.11 0.60
C THR A 137 17.14 0.52 1.05
N VAL A 138 18.13 -0.30 1.34
CA VAL A 138 19.49 0.12 1.65
C VAL A 138 20.44 -0.50 0.64
N LEU A 139 21.21 0.34 -0.03
CA LEU A 139 22.35 -0.06 -0.87
C LEU A 139 23.63 0.42 -0.19
N ARG A 140 24.57 -0.47 0.04
CA ARG A 140 25.83 -0.17 0.72
C ARG A 140 26.99 -0.99 0.15
N ASP A 141 28.20 -0.58 0.45
CA ASP A 141 29.35 -1.37 0.13
C ASP A 141 29.41 -2.64 1.01
N ALA A 142 29.88 -3.75 0.44
CA ALA A 142 29.79 -5.07 1.08
C ALA A 142 30.65 -5.20 2.35
N GLU A 143 31.61 -4.29 2.58
CA GLU A 143 32.59 -4.36 3.67
C GLU A 143 32.14 -3.68 4.98
N GLU A 144 31.00 -3.00 4.99
CA GLU A 144 30.53 -2.27 6.19
C GLU A 144 29.99 -3.17 7.32
N SER A 145 30.02 -2.63 8.55
CA SER A 145 29.51 -3.32 9.74
C SER A 145 28.02 -3.62 9.66
N LEU A 146 27.64 -4.88 9.87
CA LEU A 146 26.25 -5.35 9.85
C LEU A 146 25.43 -4.87 11.06
N VAL A 147 26.08 -4.50 12.17
CA VAL A 147 25.41 -4.21 13.45
C VAL A 147 24.50 -2.98 13.35
N VAL A 148 24.99 -1.91 12.75
CA VAL A 148 24.21 -0.66 12.59
C VAL A 148 22.95 -0.91 11.76
N TRP A 149 23.05 -1.76 10.77
CA TRP A 149 21.94 -2.02 9.85
C TRP A 149 20.84 -2.87 10.47
N GLN A 150 21.13 -3.72 11.45
CA GLN A 150 20.09 -4.45 12.17
C GLN A 150 19.14 -3.50 12.89
N ASP A 151 19.65 -2.48 13.57
CA ASP A 151 18.84 -1.50 14.30
C ASP A 151 18.01 -0.63 13.34
N VAL A 152 18.58 -0.22 12.20
CA VAL A 152 17.87 0.53 11.17
C VAL A 152 16.67 -0.27 10.65
N PHE A 153 16.89 -1.53 10.23
CA PHE A 153 15.83 -2.39 9.71
C PHE A 153 14.78 -2.79 10.76
N ALA A 154 15.22 -3.01 12.02
CA ALA A 154 14.31 -3.30 13.11
C ALA A 154 13.43 -2.10 13.50
N SER A 155 13.90 -0.87 13.26
CA SER A 155 13.14 0.35 13.56
C SER A 155 12.12 0.74 12.49
N PHE A 156 12.18 0.11 11.30
CA PHE A 156 11.27 0.41 10.21
C PHE A 156 9.88 -0.15 10.51
N ALA A 157 8.92 0.74 10.73
CA ALA A 157 7.57 0.42 11.17
C ALA A 157 6.56 1.45 10.67
N LEU A 158 5.28 1.08 10.69
CA LEU A 158 4.16 1.99 10.48
C LEU A 158 3.67 2.55 11.81
N LEU A 159 3.26 3.83 11.81
CA LEU A 159 2.69 4.54 12.97
C LEU A 159 1.15 4.49 12.92
#